data_85bc7ffadde15ab74acb9f42ce183ecd
#
_entry.id   85bc7ffadde15ab74acb9f42ce183ecd
#
_cell.length_a   1.000
_cell.length_b   1.000
_cell.length_c   1.000
_cell.angle_alpha   90.00
_cell.angle_beta   90.00
_cell.angle_gamma   90.00
#
_symmetry.space_group_name_H-M   'P 1'
#
loop_
_entity.id
_entity.type
_entity.pdbx_description
1 polymer ?
#
loop_
_entity_poly.entity_id
_entity_poly.type
_entity_poly.pdbx_seq_one_letter_code
_entity_poly.pdbx_strand_id
1 'polypeptide(L)'
;FIVHTGERTLVGASPERHISVRDGLAVMNPISGTYRYPPAGPNLAEVMEFLDNRKEADELYMVVDEELKMMARICEDGGRVLGPYLKEMAHLAHTEYFIEGQTSRDVREVLRETLF
;
A
#
# COMPACT_ATOMS: atom_id res chain seq x y z
N PHE A 1 1.96 14.88 -5.61
CA PHE A 1 1.76 14.88 -7.07
C PHE A 1 0.96 16.09 -7.53
N ILE A 2 1.18 16.49 -8.77
CA ILE A 2 0.37 17.50 -9.47
C ILE A 2 -0.01 16.89 -10.83
N VAL A 3 -1.30 16.89 -11.14
CA VAL A 3 -1.82 16.44 -12.45
C VAL A 3 -2.61 17.56 -13.09
N HIS A 4 -2.21 17.96 -14.29
CA HIS A 4 -2.89 18.99 -15.08
C HIS A 4 -3.53 18.35 -16.32
N THR A 5 -4.86 18.47 -16.42
CA THR A 5 -5.64 17.87 -17.52
C THR A 5 -5.97 18.84 -18.65
N GLY A 6 -5.40 20.05 -18.63
CA GLY A 6 -5.74 21.15 -19.57
C GLY A 6 -6.81 22.09 -19.00
N GLU A 7 -7.84 21.55 -18.39
CA GLU A 7 -8.94 22.34 -17.78
C GLU A 7 -8.85 22.40 -16.24
N ARG A 8 -8.28 21.37 -15.62
CA ARG A 8 -8.21 21.24 -14.16
C ARG A 8 -6.79 20.89 -13.73
N THR A 9 -6.44 21.39 -12.56
CA THR A 9 -5.21 20.98 -11.86
C THR A 9 -5.60 20.26 -10.58
N LEU A 10 -5.12 19.03 -10.42
CA LEU A 10 -5.26 18.22 -9.22
C LEU A 10 -3.92 18.24 -8.48
N VAL A 11 -3.98 18.51 -7.18
CA VAL A 11 -2.81 18.48 -6.30
C VAL A 11 -3.11 17.51 -5.17
N GLY A 12 -2.18 16.60 -4.89
CA GLY A 12 -2.37 15.63 -3.82
C GLY A 12 -1.08 15.07 -3.26
N ALA A 13 -1.20 14.46 -2.08
CA ALA A 13 -0.16 13.66 -1.45
C ALA A 13 -0.77 12.31 -1.05
N SER A 14 -0.07 11.23 -1.31
CA SER A 14 -0.49 9.88 -0.92
C SER A 14 0.63 9.19 -0.16
N PRO A 15 0.35 8.56 0.99
CA PRO A 15 1.31 7.72 1.69
C PRO A 15 1.46 6.35 1.01
N GLU A 16 0.53 5.99 0.13
CA GLU A 16 0.41 4.68 -0.49
C GLU A 16 1.02 4.67 -1.88
N ARG A 17 1.71 3.58 -2.19
CA ARG A 17 2.21 3.27 -3.53
C ARG A 17 1.24 2.31 -4.18
N HIS A 18 0.58 2.72 -5.27
CA HIS A 18 -0.27 1.82 -6.04
C HIS A 18 0.56 0.67 -6.59
N ILE A 19 1.53 0.97 -7.43
CA ILE A 19 2.48 -0.02 -7.96
C ILE A 19 3.77 0.64 -8.43
N SER A 20 4.88 -0.06 -8.26
CA SER A 20 6.14 0.26 -8.93
C SER A 20 6.66 -0.96 -9.67
N VAL A 21 7.26 -0.75 -10.84
CA VAL A 21 7.93 -1.79 -11.62
C VAL A 21 9.35 -1.33 -11.90
N ARG A 22 10.33 -2.12 -11.49
CA ARG A 22 11.75 -1.88 -11.75
C ARG A 22 12.44 -3.21 -12.01
N ASP A 23 13.15 -3.30 -13.14
CA ASP A 23 13.93 -4.49 -13.52
C ASP A 23 13.12 -5.80 -13.44
N GLY A 24 11.85 -5.75 -13.87
CA GLY A 24 10.93 -6.88 -13.84
C GLY A 24 10.32 -7.20 -12.47
N LEU A 25 10.66 -6.46 -11.41
CA LEU A 25 10.04 -6.57 -10.11
C LEU A 25 8.89 -5.58 -9.96
N ALA A 26 7.67 -6.08 -9.81
CA ALA A 26 6.49 -5.30 -9.46
C ALA A 26 6.30 -5.32 -7.93
N VAL A 27 6.00 -4.15 -7.35
CA VAL A 27 5.77 -3.99 -5.91
C VAL A 27 4.54 -3.12 -5.67
N MET A 28 3.59 -3.64 -4.92
CA MET A 28 2.47 -2.90 -4.33
C MET A 28 2.70 -2.74 -2.82
N ASN A 29 2.14 -1.70 -2.24
CA ASN A 29 2.30 -1.41 -0.81
C ASN A 29 0.97 -0.99 -0.20
N PRO A 30 0.07 -1.95 0.07
CA PRO A 30 -1.19 -1.67 0.75
C PRO A 30 -0.96 -1.17 2.17
N ILE A 31 -1.68 -0.11 2.50
CA ILE A 31 -1.63 0.57 3.80
C ILE A 31 -3.06 0.61 4.35
N SER A 32 -3.21 0.34 5.64
CA SER A 32 -4.46 0.51 6.36
C SER A 32 -4.18 0.97 7.79
N GLY A 33 -5.24 1.34 8.49
CA GLY A 33 -5.16 1.83 9.85
C GLY A 33 -4.33 3.11 10.01
N THR A 34 -4.64 3.89 11.02
CA THR A 34 -3.86 5.07 11.36
C THR A 34 -3.81 5.25 12.86
N TYR A 35 -2.63 5.10 13.43
CA TYR A 35 -2.35 5.49 14.80
C TYR A 35 -1.74 6.90 14.80
N ARG A 36 -2.50 7.87 15.31
CA ARG A 36 -2.02 9.24 15.48
C ARG A 36 -1.24 9.36 16.77
N TYR A 37 -0.02 9.87 16.70
CA TYR A 37 0.78 10.07 17.92
C TYR A 37 0.15 11.14 18.80
N PRO A 38 0.01 10.87 20.10
CA PRO A 38 -0.32 11.93 21.08
C PRO A 38 0.74 13.02 21.08
N PRO A 39 0.46 14.24 21.63
CA PRO A 39 1.46 15.30 21.71
C PRO A 39 2.77 14.93 22.43
N ALA A 40 2.71 13.97 23.35
CA ALA A 40 3.86 13.43 24.07
C ALA A 40 4.69 12.41 23.26
N GLY A 41 4.28 12.10 22.03
CA GLY A 41 4.89 11.06 21.20
C GLY A 41 4.19 9.70 21.31
N PRO A 42 4.64 8.70 20.53
CA PRO A 42 4.03 7.38 20.52
C PRO A 42 4.19 6.69 21.88
N ASN A 43 3.13 5.98 22.28
CA ASN A 43 3.06 5.20 23.51
C ASN A 43 2.96 3.71 23.15
N LEU A 44 3.82 2.89 23.72
CA LEU A 44 3.88 1.46 23.41
C LEU A 44 2.55 0.74 23.66
N ALA A 45 1.86 1.04 24.77
CA ALA A 45 0.60 0.40 25.09
C ALA A 45 -0.49 0.72 24.04
N GLU A 46 -0.58 1.96 23.62
CA GLU A 46 -1.52 2.38 22.57
C GLU A 46 -1.16 1.81 21.19
N VAL A 47 0.14 1.71 20.87
CA VAL A 47 0.59 1.05 19.64
C VAL A 47 0.21 -0.43 19.65
N MET A 48 0.38 -1.12 20.77
CA MET A 48 -0.03 -2.53 20.92
C MET A 48 -1.55 -2.69 20.79
N GLU A 49 -2.34 -1.80 21.39
CA GLU A 49 -3.79 -1.79 21.23
C GLU A 49 -4.20 -1.56 19.77
N PHE A 50 -3.55 -0.64 19.08
CA PHE A 50 -3.77 -0.39 17.66
C PHE A 50 -3.46 -1.63 16.80
N LEU A 51 -2.35 -2.32 17.07
CA LEU A 51 -1.95 -3.53 16.34
C LEU A 51 -2.88 -4.72 16.64
N ASP A 52 -3.47 -4.79 17.84
CA ASP A 52 -4.44 -5.80 18.22
C ASP A 52 -5.87 -5.49 17.73
N ASN A 53 -6.08 -4.32 17.14
CA ASN A 53 -7.39 -3.91 16.65
C ASN A 53 -7.82 -4.77 15.46
N ARG A 54 -8.78 -5.67 15.72
CA ARG A 54 -9.25 -6.62 14.73
C ARG A 54 -9.88 -5.97 13.49
N LYS A 55 -10.58 -4.86 13.67
CA LYS A 55 -11.20 -4.11 12.56
C LYS A 55 -10.12 -3.58 11.60
N GLU A 56 -9.06 -2.98 12.13
CA GLU A 56 -7.95 -2.46 11.34
C GLU A 56 -7.20 -3.59 10.60
N ALA A 57 -7.02 -4.74 11.27
CA ALA A 57 -6.42 -5.92 10.66
C ALA A 57 -7.29 -6.49 9.52
N ASP A 58 -8.60 -6.60 9.73
CA ASP A 58 -9.54 -7.13 8.74
C ASP A 58 -9.62 -6.19 7.50
N GLU A 59 -9.60 -4.87 7.70
CA GLU A 59 -9.54 -3.88 6.60
C GLU A 59 -8.25 -4.04 5.78
N LEU A 60 -7.12 -4.19 6.44
CA LEU A 60 -5.84 -4.39 5.76
C LEU A 60 -5.81 -5.71 4.98
N TYR A 61 -6.32 -6.81 5.55
CA TYR A 61 -6.42 -8.10 4.86
C TYR A 61 -7.29 -8.04 3.61
N MET A 62 -8.38 -7.29 3.64
CA MET A 62 -9.25 -7.09 2.49
C MET A 62 -8.52 -6.37 1.35
N VAL A 63 -7.76 -5.32 1.66
CA VAL A 63 -6.95 -4.59 0.66
C VAL A 63 -5.85 -5.48 0.10
N VAL A 64 -5.14 -6.22 0.96
CA VAL A 64 -4.09 -7.17 0.54
C VAL A 64 -4.64 -8.25 -0.39
N ASP A 65 -5.83 -8.78 -0.11
CA ASP A 65 -6.47 -9.80 -0.95
C ASP A 65 -6.77 -9.26 -2.36
N GLU A 66 -7.30 -8.04 -2.47
CA GLU A 66 -7.58 -7.42 -3.77
C GLU A 66 -6.28 -7.11 -4.54
N GLU A 67 -5.28 -6.56 -3.88
CA GLU A 67 -4.00 -6.28 -4.54
C GLU A 67 -3.25 -7.56 -4.93
N LEU A 68 -3.36 -8.62 -4.14
CA LEU A 68 -2.80 -9.92 -4.50
C LEU A 68 -3.44 -10.51 -5.75
N LYS A 69 -4.76 -10.33 -5.92
CA LYS A 69 -5.48 -10.68 -7.15
C LYS A 69 -4.99 -9.86 -8.34
N MET A 70 -4.72 -8.57 -8.16
CA MET A 70 -4.13 -7.73 -9.20
C MET A 70 -2.72 -8.25 -9.58
N MET A 71 -1.88 -8.56 -8.59
CA MET A 71 -0.55 -9.14 -8.83
C MET A 71 -0.61 -10.45 -9.60
N ALA A 72 -1.59 -11.30 -9.32
CA ALA A 72 -1.79 -12.55 -10.04
C ALA A 72 -2.12 -12.37 -11.53
N ARG A 73 -2.66 -11.20 -11.92
CA ARG A 73 -2.93 -10.88 -13.33
C ARG A 73 -1.69 -10.39 -14.09
N ILE A 74 -0.75 -9.77 -13.41
CA ILE A 74 0.39 -9.08 -14.03
C ILE A 74 1.73 -9.79 -13.84
N CYS A 75 1.83 -10.72 -12.88
CA CYS A 75 3.04 -11.47 -12.57
C CYS A 75 2.91 -12.94 -12.95
N GLU A 76 4.00 -13.53 -13.49
CA GLU A 76 4.03 -14.91 -13.99
C GLU A 76 3.70 -15.93 -12.89
N ASP A 77 4.27 -15.74 -11.69
CA ASP A 77 4.12 -16.65 -10.55
C ASP A 77 3.22 -16.07 -9.43
N GLY A 78 2.43 -15.03 -9.77
CA GLY A 78 1.61 -14.33 -8.78
C GLY A 78 2.42 -13.41 -7.87
N GLY A 79 1.85 -13.07 -6.69
CA GLY A 79 2.46 -12.17 -5.72
C GLY A 79 2.89 -12.89 -4.44
N ARG A 80 3.97 -12.41 -3.83
CA ARG A 80 4.41 -12.79 -2.49
C ARG A 80 4.13 -11.67 -1.51
N VAL A 81 3.43 -11.98 -0.43
CA VAL A 81 3.08 -11.03 0.63
C VAL A 81 4.17 -10.99 1.69
N LEU A 82 4.62 -9.79 2.05
CA LEU A 82 5.61 -9.51 3.08
C LEU A 82 5.01 -8.56 4.12
N GLY A 83 5.09 -8.89 5.39
CA GLY A 83 4.54 -8.12 6.49
C GLY A 83 3.71 -8.97 7.45
N PRO A 84 2.89 -8.34 8.31
CA PRO A 84 2.67 -6.89 8.41
C PRO A 84 3.86 -6.12 8.96
N TYR A 85 3.96 -4.84 8.58
CA TYR A 85 4.92 -3.90 9.12
C TYR A 85 4.23 -2.66 9.68
N LEU A 86 4.90 -1.96 10.57
CA LEU A 86 4.50 -0.64 11.03
C LEU A 86 5.24 0.41 10.20
N LYS A 87 4.49 1.24 9.49
CA LYS A 87 5.02 2.38 8.73
C LYS A 87 5.01 3.62 9.61
N GLU A 88 6.14 3.94 10.20
CA GLU A 88 6.30 5.12 11.04
C GLU A 88 6.48 6.37 10.19
N MET A 89 5.75 7.42 10.55
CA MET A 89 5.81 8.75 9.94
C MET A 89 6.02 9.79 11.05
N ALA A 90 6.16 11.07 10.70
CA ALA A 90 6.49 12.12 11.68
C ALA A 90 5.46 12.28 12.83
N HIS A 91 4.17 12.08 12.53
CA HIS A 91 3.09 12.36 13.48
C HIS A 91 2.06 11.22 13.62
N LEU A 92 2.29 10.12 12.93
CA LEU A 92 1.40 8.97 12.93
C LEU A 92 2.14 7.71 12.47
N ALA A 93 1.52 6.53 12.65
CA ALA A 93 1.95 5.30 12.02
C ALA A 93 0.77 4.62 11.31
N HIS A 94 1.08 3.87 10.26
CA HIS A 94 0.15 2.97 9.56
C HIS A 94 0.59 1.53 9.68
N THR A 95 -0.35 0.60 9.52
CA THR A 95 -0.01 -0.79 9.20
C THR A 95 0.12 -0.95 7.70
N GLU A 96 1.09 -1.75 7.24
CA GLU A 96 1.34 -1.97 5.82
C GLU A 96 1.77 -3.41 5.52
N TYR A 97 1.55 -3.81 4.26
CA TYR A 97 2.20 -4.95 3.64
C TYR A 97 2.95 -4.53 2.39
N PHE A 98 3.87 -5.37 1.94
CA PHE A 98 4.39 -5.32 0.58
C PHE A 98 3.93 -6.57 -0.17
N ILE A 99 3.56 -6.41 -1.44
CA ILE A 99 3.25 -7.50 -2.34
C ILE A 99 4.21 -7.39 -3.51
N GLU A 100 5.03 -8.42 -3.71
CA GLU A 100 6.07 -8.43 -4.73
C GLU A 100 5.84 -9.57 -5.72
N GLY A 101 6.14 -9.34 -6.99
CA GLY A 101 6.07 -10.36 -8.02
C GLY A 101 6.91 -10.02 -9.24
N GLN A 102 7.31 -11.04 -9.99
CA GLN A 102 8.04 -10.86 -11.24
C GLN A 102 7.07 -10.64 -12.40
N THR A 103 7.34 -9.63 -13.21
CA THR A 103 6.56 -9.33 -14.41
C THR A 103 7.48 -8.99 -15.58
N SER A 104 7.13 -9.53 -16.76
CA SER A 104 7.75 -9.17 -18.04
C SER A 104 6.93 -8.12 -18.80
N ARG A 105 5.77 -7.72 -18.25
CA ARG A 105 4.85 -6.78 -18.91
C ARG A 105 5.38 -5.34 -18.90
N ASP A 106 5.02 -4.60 -19.93
CA ASP A 106 5.24 -3.15 -19.99
C ASP A 106 4.44 -2.44 -18.88
N VAL A 107 5.01 -1.39 -18.29
CA VAL A 107 4.39 -0.66 -17.17
C VAL A 107 3.00 -0.08 -17.53
N ARG A 108 2.74 0.25 -18.79
CA ARG A 108 1.43 0.73 -19.24
C ARG A 108 0.38 -0.37 -19.26
N GLU A 109 0.78 -1.59 -19.61
CA GLU A 109 -0.09 -2.78 -19.50
C GLU A 109 -0.39 -3.07 -18.04
N VAL A 110 0.63 -3.06 -17.18
CA VAL A 110 0.48 -3.23 -15.73
C VAL A 110 -0.51 -2.22 -15.17
N LEU A 111 -0.37 -0.92 -15.48
CA LEU A 111 -1.28 0.11 -15.00
C LEU A 111 -2.71 -0.11 -15.53
N ARG A 112 -2.87 -0.52 -16.78
CA ARG A 112 -4.19 -0.79 -17.36
C ARG A 112 -4.88 -1.95 -16.63
N GLU A 113 -4.17 -3.04 -16.36
CA GLU A 113 -4.70 -4.22 -15.68
C GLU A 113 -5.02 -4.00 -14.20
N THR A 114 -4.38 -3.01 -13.57
CA THR A 114 -4.55 -2.73 -12.14
C THR A 114 -5.49 -1.55 -11.84
N LEU A 115 -5.85 -0.73 -12.84
CA LEU A 115 -6.78 0.40 -12.67
C LEU A 115 -8.19 0.11 -13.18
N PHE A 116 -8.39 -0.92 -13.94
CA PHE A 116 -9.63 -1.36 -14.55
C PHE A 116 -9.79 -2.88 -14.36
#